data_7788d8e8b665bc1e0030df134010daf9
#
_entry.id   7788d8e8b665bc1e0030df134010daf9
#
_cell.length_a   1.000
_cell.length_b   1.000
_cell.length_c   1.000
_cell.angle_alpha   90.00
_cell.angle_beta   90.00
_cell.angle_gamma   90.00
#
_symmetry.space_group_name_H-M   'P 1'
#
loop_
_entity.id
_entity.type
_entity.pdbx_description
1 polymer ?
#
loop_
_entity_poly.entity_id
_entity_poly.type
_entity_poly.pdbx_seq_one_letter_code
_entity_poly.pdbx_strand_id
1 'polypeptide(L)'
;YLETITWSFTDEKINNKFKEKLESVKIINPISSDLNVLRNSLYPNLIFYLEKNLNRGFGDQAIFEIGPTFTGKKPGQQKTVVCGIKKQFIDEDNSSKNKNLIDVFHIKKDLVQSLTELGIEKDEFIVEDNTPSYYHPGISGSVVSIDGNFVLGNFGALHPKIISNTFGFEIFLENLVDYKSKNIKIKESLTFSDYQKSDRDFAFL
;
A
#
# COMPACT_ATOMS: atom_id res chain seq x y z
N TYR A 1 1.73 -11.36 -0.18
CA TYR A 1 1.55 -10.58 1.05
C TYR A 1 0.76 -11.35 2.09
N LEU A 2 1.14 -11.19 3.35
CA LEU A 2 0.39 -11.67 4.51
C LEU A 2 -0.45 -10.51 5.07
N GLU A 3 -1.75 -10.75 5.27
CA GLU A 3 -2.63 -9.76 5.88
C GLU A 3 -2.29 -9.57 7.36
N THR A 4 -2.29 -8.33 7.80
CA THR A 4 -2.14 -7.94 9.20
C THR A 4 -3.31 -7.07 9.62
N ILE A 5 -3.71 -7.18 10.88
CA ILE A 5 -4.73 -6.34 11.50
C ILE A 5 -4.08 -5.67 12.70
N THR A 6 -3.90 -4.37 12.64
CA THR A 6 -3.24 -3.62 13.69
C THR A 6 -4.19 -2.63 14.36
N TRP A 7 -3.78 -2.08 15.51
CA TRP A 7 -4.56 -1.07 16.22
C TRP A 7 -4.64 0.23 15.41
N SER A 8 -5.75 0.93 15.49
CA SER A 8 -5.88 2.29 14.92
C SER A 8 -5.05 3.35 15.66
N PHE A 9 -4.35 2.95 16.69
CA PHE A 9 -3.50 3.77 17.55
C PHE A 9 -2.02 3.55 17.22
N THR A 10 -1.21 4.58 17.40
CA THR A 10 0.23 4.52 17.18
C THR A 10 0.97 5.57 18.04
N ASP A 11 2.29 5.48 18.08
CA ASP A 11 3.13 6.48 18.73
C ASP A 11 3.18 7.79 17.93
N GLU A 12 2.99 8.92 18.62
CA GLU A 12 2.98 10.26 18.00
C GLU A 12 4.29 10.56 17.27
N LYS A 13 5.44 10.13 17.79
CA LYS A 13 6.76 10.40 17.19
C LYS A 13 6.90 9.72 15.84
N ILE A 14 6.43 8.47 15.74
CA ILE A 14 6.47 7.73 14.49
C ILE A 14 5.41 8.28 13.53
N ASN A 15 4.18 8.51 14.01
CA ASN A 15 3.09 9.06 13.22
C ASN A 15 3.46 10.40 12.56
N ASN A 16 4.20 11.26 13.27
CA ASN A 16 4.65 12.55 12.75
C ASN A 16 5.55 12.46 11.51
N LYS A 17 6.17 11.31 11.25
CA LYS A 17 6.96 11.08 10.03
C LYS A 17 6.08 10.83 8.80
N PHE A 18 4.79 10.51 8.99
CA PHE A 18 3.84 10.12 7.94
C PHE A 18 2.63 11.04 7.83
N LYS A 19 2.45 11.98 8.73
CA LYS A 19 1.25 12.84 8.76
C LYS A 19 1.29 14.00 7.77
N GLU A 20 2.46 14.37 7.26
CA GLU A 20 2.67 15.58 6.46
C GLU A 20 2.05 16.82 7.12
N LYS A 21 1.00 17.41 6.50
CA LYS A 21 0.27 18.59 7.01
C LYS A 21 -0.95 18.22 7.85
N LEU A 22 -1.20 16.91 8.11
CA LEU A 22 -2.36 16.47 8.87
C LEU A 22 -2.17 16.70 10.38
N GLU A 23 -3.27 16.98 11.07
CA GLU A 23 -3.27 17.02 12.53
C GLU A 23 -3.27 15.61 13.12
N SER A 24 -2.49 15.41 14.18
CA SER A 24 -2.56 14.19 14.97
C SER A 24 -3.75 14.28 15.95
N VAL A 25 -4.61 13.28 15.93
CA VAL A 25 -5.71 13.15 16.88
C VAL A 25 -5.19 12.46 18.14
N LYS A 26 -4.97 13.22 19.20
CA LYS A 26 -4.47 12.70 20.49
C LYS A 26 -5.56 12.01 21.28
N ILE A 27 -5.19 10.94 21.96
CA ILE A 27 -6.06 10.19 22.86
C ILE A 27 -5.83 10.70 24.28
N ILE A 28 -6.92 11.07 24.97
CA ILE A 28 -6.84 11.65 26.33
C ILE A 28 -6.34 10.61 27.33
N ASN A 29 -6.86 9.39 27.24
CA ASN A 29 -6.50 8.27 28.14
C ASN A 29 -5.97 7.11 27.30
N PRO A 30 -4.72 7.16 26.79
CA PRO A 30 -4.16 6.08 25.98
C PRO A 30 -3.94 4.82 26.83
N ILE A 31 -4.12 3.66 26.21
CA ILE A 31 -3.87 2.34 26.83
C ILE A 31 -2.39 2.20 27.22
N SER A 32 -1.50 2.76 26.42
CA SER A 32 -0.06 2.86 26.70
C SER A 32 0.52 4.13 26.10
N SER A 33 1.71 4.55 26.55
CA SER A 33 2.38 5.77 26.12
C SER A 33 2.71 5.81 24.62
N ASP A 34 2.87 4.67 24.02
CA ASP A 34 3.21 4.42 22.62
C ASP A 34 1.96 4.20 21.72
N LEU A 35 0.77 4.31 22.28
CA LEU A 35 -0.52 4.23 21.56
C LEU A 35 -1.35 5.50 21.83
N ASN A 36 -0.75 6.66 21.69
CA ASN A 36 -1.27 7.95 22.19
C ASN A 36 -1.95 8.81 21.13
N VAL A 37 -1.90 8.42 19.85
CA VAL A 37 -2.58 9.11 18.75
C VAL A 37 -3.28 8.15 17.82
N LEU A 38 -4.32 8.64 17.11
CA LEU A 38 -4.87 7.94 15.96
C LEU A 38 -3.90 8.06 14.77
N ARG A 39 -3.72 6.97 14.04
CA ARG A 39 -2.78 6.90 12.91
C ARG A 39 -3.24 7.73 11.70
N ASN A 40 -2.36 8.51 11.11
CA ASN A 40 -2.59 9.22 9.85
C ASN A 40 -2.24 8.37 8.62
N SER A 41 -1.43 7.31 8.80
CA SER A 41 -1.06 6.32 7.80
C SER A 41 -1.01 4.92 8.43
N LEU A 42 -1.08 3.88 7.63
CA LEU A 42 -0.90 2.48 8.07
C LEU A 42 0.58 2.12 8.25
N TYR A 43 1.49 2.85 7.60
CA TYR A 43 2.93 2.57 7.65
C TYR A 43 3.53 2.49 9.05
N PRO A 44 3.24 3.39 10.01
CA PRO A 44 3.80 3.29 11.36
C PRO A 44 3.62 1.92 11.98
N ASN A 45 2.41 1.39 11.90
CA ASN A 45 2.05 0.10 12.48
C ASN A 45 2.68 -1.07 11.70
N LEU A 46 2.62 -1.03 10.36
CA LEU A 46 3.22 -2.07 9.52
C LEU A 46 4.74 -2.14 9.72
N ILE A 47 5.44 -1.00 9.79
CA ILE A 47 6.87 -0.94 10.04
C ILE A 47 7.22 -1.53 11.40
N PHE A 48 6.45 -1.19 12.45
CA PHE A 48 6.65 -1.73 13.79
C PHE A 48 6.60 -3.27 13.79
N TYR A 49 5.58 -3.86 13.16
CA TYR A 49 5.44 -5.32 13.11
C TYR A 49 6.47 -5.97 12.19
N LEU A 50 6.81 -5.32 11.08
CA LEU A 50 7.88 -5.79 10.19
C LEU A 50 9.22 -5.88 10.94
N GLU A 51 9.63 -4.82 11.64
CA GLU A 51 10.87 -4.82 12.44
C GLU A 51 10.84 -5.84 13.58
N LYS A 52 9.69 -5.97 14.25
CA LYS A 52 9.49 -6.97 15.30
C LYS A 52 9.66 -8.40 14.78
N ASN A 53 9.18 -8.68 13.59
CA ASN A 53 9.32 -9.98 12.96
C ASN A 53 10.76 -10.24 12.50
N LEU A 54 11.42 -9.24 11.91
CA LEU A 54 12.83 -9.33 11.54
C LEU A 54 13.71 -9.63 12.75
N ASN A 55 13.48 -8.95 13.88
CA ASN A 55 14.20 -9.18 15.13
C ASN A 55 13.97 -10.58 15.75
N ARG A 56 12.92 -11.29 15.29
CA ARG A 56 12.64 -12.69 15.64
C ARG A 56 13.23 -13.69 14.65
N GLY A 57 14.01 -13.22 13.68
CA GLY A 57 14.67 -14.07 12.68
C GLY A 57 13.79 -14.45 11.48
N PHE A 58 12.62 -13.85 11.32
CA PHE A 58 11.86 -13.99 10.08
C PHE A 58 12.54 -13.14 8.99
N GLY A 59 12.91 -13.78 7.88
CA GLY A 59 13.62 -13.15 6.75
C GLY A 59 12.76 -12.22 5.90
N ASP A 60 12.79 -12.42 4.59
CA ASP A 60 12.03 -11.61 3.63
C ASP A 60 10.54 -11.54 3.97
N GLN A 61 9.99 -10.33 4.03
CA GLN A 61 8.62 -10.12 4.45
C GLN A 61 7.84 -9.25 3.47
N ALA A 62 6.61 -9.65 3.24
CA ALA A 62 5.61 -8.87 2.52
C ALA A 62 4.31 -8.92 3.33
N ILE A 63 3.92 -7.80 3.91
CA ILE A 63 2.72 -7.68 4.73
C ILE A 63 1.84 -6.54 4.21
N PHE A 64 0.53 -6.64 4.43
CA PHE A 64 -0.42 -5.60 4.08
C PHE A 64 -1.53 -5.47 5.12
N GLU A 65 -2.20 -4.34 5.11
CA GLU A 65 -3.37 -4.07 5.93
C GLU A 65 -4.38 -3.22 5.15
N ILE A 66 -5.65 -3.49 5.37
CA ILE A 66 -6.75 -2.63 4.95
C ILE A 66 -7.37 -2.04 6.22
N GLY A 67 -7.30 -0.72 6.37
CA GLY A 67 -7.77 -0.13 7.61
C GLY A 67 -7.97 1.38 7.55
N PRO A 68 -8.57 1.94 8.61
CA PRO A 68 -8.83 3.37 8.70
C PRO A 68 -7.56 4.16 8.99
N THR A 69 -7.46 5.32 8.37
CA THR A 69 -6.52 6.40 8.69
C THR A 69 -7.32 7.66 9.03
N PHE A 70 -6.77 8.53 9.87
CA PHE A 70 -7.50 9.67 10.42
C PHE A 70 -6.82 10.96 10.00
N THR A 71 -7.58 11.84 9.33
CA THR A 71 -7.08 13.12 8.78
C THR A 71 -7.42 14.32 9.67
N GLY A 72 -8.20 14.10 10.72
CA GLY A 72 -8.63 15.16 11.66
C GLY A 72 -9.57 14.64 12.75
N LYS A 73 -10.11 15.55 13.55
CA LYS A 73 -10.89 15.27 14.77
C LYS A 73 -12.41 15.18 14.54
N LYS A 74 -12.89 15.58 13.36
CA LYS A 74 -14.33 15.61 13.08
C LYS A 74 -14.83 14.29 12.52
N PRO A 75 -16.10 13.92 12.76
CA PRO A 75 -16.73 12.80 12.06
C PRO A 75 -16.58 12.96 10.54
N GLY A 76 -16.31 11.88 9.84
CA GLY A 76 -16.05 11.87 8.38
C GLY A 76 -14.60 12.20 7.98
N GLN A 77 -13.74 12.62 8.90
CA GLN A 77 -12.30 12.79 8.66
C GLN A 77 -11.52 11.47 8.88
N GLN A 78 -12.08 10.41 8.36
CA GLN A 78 -11.50 9.08 8.35
C GLN A 78 -11.51 8.58 6.89
N LYS A 79 -10.45 7.90 6.49
CA LYS A 79 -10.33 7.28 5.16
C LYS A 79 -9.89 5.85 5.30
N THR A 80 -10.37 4.99 4.43
CA THR A 80 -9.91 3.61 4.34
C THR A 80 -8.79 3.52 3.32
N VAL A 81 -7.67 2.95 3.75
CA VAL A 81 -6.47 2.81 2.93
C VAL A 81 -6.07 1.33 2.89
N VAL A 82 -5.68 0.85 1.72
CA VAL A 82 -4.91 -0.39 1.59
C VAL A 82 -3.44 0.00 1.59
N CYS A 83 -2.65 -0.59 2.47
CA CYS A 83 -1.22 -0.33 2.52
C CYS A 83 -0.46 -1.65 2.56
N GLY A 84 0.53 -1.79 1.69
CA GLY A 84 1.41 -2.95 1.66
C GLY A 84 2.88 -2.53 1.76
N ILE A 85 3.67 -3.32 2.47
CA ILE A 85 5.13 -3.14 2.53
C ILE A 85 5.84 -4.45 2.25
N LYS A 86 6.98 -4.33 1.58
CA LYS A 86 7.94 -5.42 1.33
C LYS A 86 9.32 -5.01 1.84
N LYS A 87 9.95 -5.91 2.57
CA LYS A 87 11.35 -5.78 2.93
C LYS A 87 12.06 -7.07 2.59
N GLN A 88 13.16 -6.95 1.85
CA GLN A 88 14.07 -8.04 1.57
C GLN A 88 15.27 -7.96 2.49
N PHE A 89 15.60 -9.08 3.10
CA PHE A 89 16.81 -9.21 3.88
C PHE A 89 17.97 -9.46 2.91
N ILE A 90 18.94 -8.56 2.89
CA ILE A 90 20.17 -8.74 2.14
C ILE A 90 21.16 -9.40 3.10
N ASP A 91 21.29 -10.71 2.99
CA ASP A 91 22.34 -11.46 3.69
C ASP A 91 23.63 -11.33 2.89
N GLU A 92 24.58 -10.57 3.41
CA GLU A 92 25.88 -10.32 2.75
C GLU A 92 26.71 -11.61 2.58
N ASP A 93 26.47 -12.62 3.44
CA ASP A 93 27.17 -13.90 3.40
C ASP A 93 26.57 -14.92 2.40
N ASN A 94 25.42 -14.66 1.83
CA ASN A 94 24.78 -15.59 0.91
C ASN A 94 25.21 -15.33 -0.53
N SER A 95 26.25 -16.02 -0.98
CA SER A 95 26.80 -16.01 -2.34
C SER A 95 25.89 -16.58 -3.43
N SER A 96 24.60 -16.76 -3.19
CA SER A 96 23.63 -17.14 -4.22
C SER A 96 23.33 -15.95 -5.14
N LYS A 97 24.08 -15.87 -6.22
CA LYS A 97 24.18 -14.80 -7.22
C LYS A 97 22.91 -14.47 -8.02
N ASN A 98 21.71 -14.95 -7.64
CA ASN A 98 20.48 -14.79 -8.43
C ASN A 98 19.21 -14.49 -7.62
N LYS A 99 19.29 -13.81 -6.46
CA LYS A 99 18.07 -13.27 -5.84
C LYS A 99 17.66 -12.01 -6.61
N ASN A 100 16.52 -12.05 -7.29
CA ASN A 100 15.88 -10.86 -7.81
C ASN A 100 15.55 -9.94 -6.63
N LEU A 101 16.36 -8.90 -6.44
CA LEU A 101 16.15 -7.92 -5.40
C LEU A 101 14.82 -7.20 -5.64
N ILE A 102 14.08 -6.95 -4.57
CA ILE A 102 12.86 -6.16 -4.65
C ILE A 102 13.25 -4.72 -5.03
N ASP A 103 12.58 -4.20 -6.03
CA ASP A 103 12.76 -2.83 -6.50
C ASP A 103 11.42 -2.08 -6.60
N VAL A 104 11.48 -0.84 -7.03
CA VAL A 104 10.30 0.02 -7.21
C VAL A 104 9.33 -0.52 -8.25
N PHE A 105 9.81 -1.24 -9.26
CA PHE A 105 8.97 -1.80 -10.33
C PHE A 105 8.11 -2.96 -9.82
N HIS A 106 8.62 -3.75 -8.90
CA HIS A 106 7.84 -4.80 -8.22
C HIS A 106 6.67 -4.19 -7.45
N ILE A 107 6.92 -3.11 -6.70
CA ILE A 107 5.88 -2.44 -5.91
C ILE A 107 4.88 -1.70 -6.81
N LYS A 108 5.37 -1.06 -7.87
CA LYS A 108 4.50 -0.47 -8.91
C LYS A 108 3.57 -1.51 -9.52
N LYS A 109 4.12 -2.69 -9.86
CA LYS A 109 3.33 -3.81 -10.39
C LYS A 109 2.25 -4.25 -9.42
N ASP A 110 2.58 -4.41 -8.14
CA ASP A 110 1.61 -4.82 -7.11
C ASP A 110 0.48 -3.80 -6.99
N LEU A 111 0.79 -2.50 -6.94
CA LEU A 111 -0.19 -1.43 -6.90
C LEU A 111 -1.09 -1.45 -8.15
N VAL A 112 -0.49 -1.44 -9.35
CA VAL A 112 -1.24 -1.41 -10.63
C VAL A 112 -2.13 -2.63 -10.77
N GLN A 113 -1.64 -3.82 -10.42
CA GLN A 113 -2.45 -5.03 -10.46
C GLN A 113 -3.62 -4.94 -9.47
N SER A 114 -3.40 -4.44 -8.26
CA SER A 114 -4.46 -4.23 -7.29
C SER A 114 -5.52 -3.24 -7.79
N LEU A 115 -5.12 -2.15 -8.44
CA LEU A 115 -6.05 -1.19 -9.06
C LEU A 115 -6.86 -1.84 -10.19
N THR A 116 -6.22 -2.65 -11.02
CA THR A 116 -6.90 -3.37 -12.11
C THR A 116 -7.95 -4.35 -11.57
N GLU A 117 -7.62 -5.11 -10.53
CA GLU A 117 -8.59 -6.00 -9.85
C GLU A 117 -9.75 -5.22 -9.21
N LEU A 118 -9.49 -4.00 -8.73
CA LEU A 118 -10.52 -3.07 -8.27
C LEU A 118 -11.29 -2.40 -9.43
N GLY A 119 -10.94 -2.72 -10.68
CA GLY A 119 -11.62 -2.29 -11.90
C GLY A 119 -11.21 -0.90 -12.38
N ILE A 120 -9.96 -0.50 -12.17
CA ILE A 120 -9.35 0.69 -12.78
C ILE A 120 -8.42 0.19 -13.89
N GLU A 121 -8.74 0.51 -15.13
CA GLU A 121 -7.95 0.09 -16.28
C GLU A 121 -6.69 0.96 -16.43
N LYS A 122 -5.69 0.43 -17.17
CA LYS A 122 -4.38 1.10 -17.32
C LYS A 122 -4.45 2.43 -18.07
N ASP A 123 -5.46 2.66 -18.87
CA ASP A 123 -5.71 3.89 -19.60
C ASP A 123 -6.46 4.95 -18.78
N GLU A 124 -6.88 4.60 -17.55
CA GLU A 124 -7.64 5.47 -16.65
C GLU A 124 -6.76 6.24 -15.67
N PHE A 125 -5.45 6.00 -15.65
CA PHE A 125 -4.52 6.71 -14.76
C PHE A 125 -3.18 7.01 -15.41
N ILE A 126 -2.49 7.98 -14.84
CA ILE A 126 -1.09 8.32 -15.13
C ILE A 126 -0.23 8.17 -13.90
N VAL A 127 1.09 8.12 -14.08
CA VAL A 127 2.04 8.06 -12.97
C VAL A 127 2.82 9.36 -12.92
N GLU A 128 2.81 10.02 -11.77
CA GLU A 128 3.53 11.26 -11.50
C GLU A 128 4.64 11.01 -10.45
N ASP A 129 5.59 11.92 -10.37
CA ASP A 129 6.71 11.90 -9.42
C ASP A 129 6.40 12.67 -8.11
N ASN A 130 5.23 13.27 -8.00
CA ASN A 130 4.80 14.03 -6.82
C ASN A 130 4.28 13.11 -5.70
N THR A 131 5.19 12.63 -4.85
CA THR A 131 4.87 11.71 -3.74
C THR A 131 5.03 12.38 -2.38
N PRO A 132 4.34 11.87 -1.33
CA PRO A 132 4.56 12.30 0.05
C PRO A 132 6.02 12.18 0.49
N SER A 133 6.43 13.06 1.42
CA SER A 133 7.84 13.18 1.86
C SER A 133 8.40 11.96 2.59
N TYR A 134 7.55 11.03 3.00
CA TYR A 134 7.98 9.77 3.61
C TYR A 134 8.40 8.71 2.57
N TYR A 135 8.22 8.97 1.28
CA TYR A 135 8.85 8.18 0.21
C TYR A 135 10.20 8.77 -0.19
N HIS A 136 11.00 7.93 -0.83
CA HIS A 136 12.28 8.36 -1.42
C HIS A 136 12.01 9.22 -2.67
N PRO A 137 12.57 10.45 -2.76
CA PRO A 137 12.21 11.40 -3.81
C PRO A 137 12.52 10.96 -5.25
N GLY A 138 13.46 10.02 -5.43
CA GLY A 138 13.84 9.54 -6.76
C GLY A 138 13.41 8.10 -7.06
N ILE A 139 12.76 7.39 -6.09
CA ILE A 139 12.40 5.97 -6.23
C ILE A 139 10.96 5.79 -5.75
N SER A 140 10.05 6.64 -6.23
CA SER A 140 8.63 6.60 -5.87
C SER A 140 7.78 7.22 -6.97
N GLY A 141 6.48 7.03 -6.90
CA GLY A 141 5.50 7.62 -7.80
C GLY A 141 4.10 7.60 -7.23
N SER A 142 3.28 8.53 -7.69
CA SER A 142 1.85 8.59 -7.41
C SER A 142 1.07 8.16 -8.64
N VAL A 143 0.06 7.34 -8.44
CA VAL A 143 -0.91 6.98 -9.48
C VAL A 143 -2.08 7.94 -9.36
N VAL A 144 -2.30 8.72 -10.40
CA VAL A 144 -3.31 9.77 -10.45
C VAL A 144 -4.30 9.45 -11.56
N SER A 145 -5.59 9.69 -11.33
CA SER A 145 -6.62 9.51 -12.37
C SER A 145 -6.29 10.34 -13.61
N ILE A 146 -6.72 9.88 -14.80
CA ILE A 146 -6.39 10.52 -16.09
C ILE A 146 -6.88 11.99 -16.16
N ASP A 147 -7.93 12.33 -15.42
CA ASP A 147 -8.44 13.69 -15.29
C ASP A 147 -7.65 14.57 -14.29
N GLY A 148 -6.65 14.01 -13.62
CA GLY A 148 -5.79 14.69 -12.65
C GLY A 148 -6.44 15.02 -11.29
N ASN A 149 -7.70 14.62 -11.07
CA ASN A 149 -8.47 15.06 -9.90
C ASN A 149 -8.28 14.17 -8.68
N PHE A 150 -7.86 12.92 -8.85
CA PHE A 150 -7.78 11.93 -7.77
C PHE A 150 -6.42 11.25 -7.72
N VAL A 151 -5.75 11.32 -6.59
CA VAL A 151 -4.64 10.43 -6.28
C VAL A 151 -5.23 9.07 -5.88
N LEU A 152 -5.03 8.05 -6.69
CA LEU A 152 -5.56 6.70 -6.49
C LEU A 152 -4.66 5.89 -5.57
N GLY A 153 -3.36 6.14 -5.59
CA GLY A 153 -2.38 5.48 -4.74
C GLY A 153 -0.97 6.02 -4.90
N ASN A 154 -0.11 5.65 -3.97
CA ASN A 154 1.31 5.97 -3.98
C ASN A 154 2.13 4.68 -3.88
N PHE A 155 3.34 4.67 -4.43
CA PHE A 155 4.26 3.55 -4.33
C PHE A 155 5.71 4.01 -4.33
N GLY A 156 6.60 3.20 -3.79
CA GLY A 156 8.03 3.45 -3.87
C GLY A 156 8.84 2.91 -2.71
N ALA A 157 10.11 3.23 -2.71
CA ALA A 157 10.96 3.04 -1.54
C ALA A 157 10.54 4.00 -0.44
N LEU A 158 10.46 3.54 0.79
CA LEU A 158 10.30 4.43 1.94
C LEU A 158 11.61 5.20 2.17
N HIS A 159 11.47 6.42 2.72
CA HIS A 159 12.63 7.28 2.90
C HIS A 159 13.65 6.63 3.87
N PRO A 160 14.95 6.57 3.56
CA PRO A 160 15.97 5.88 4.38
C PRO A 160 16.06 6.38 5.82
N LYS A 161 15.69 7.64 6.09
CA LYS A 161 15.60 8.20 7.47
C LYS A 161 14.46 7.57 8.29
N ILE A 162 13.52 6.88 7.66
CA ILE A 162 12.42 6.18 8.33
C ILE A 162 12.79 4.72 8.47
N ILE A 163 13.03 4.06 7.35
CA ILE A 163 13.45 2.64 7.29
C ILE A 163 14.19 2.39 5.96
N SER A 164 15.30 1.69 6.02
CA SER A 164 16.07 1.34 4.82
C SER A 164 15.57 0.06 4.14
N ASN A 165 15.84 -0.08 2.85
CA ASN A 165 15.56 -1.28 2.04
C ASN A 165 14.12 -1.79 2.17
N THR A 166 13.17 -0.87 2.29
CA THR A 166 11.75 -1.19 2.42
C THR A 166 10.97 -0.43 1.36
N PHE A 167 10.13 -1.17 0.65
CA PHE A 167 9.27 -0.65 -0.40
C PHE A 167 7.82 -0.81 0.02
N GLY A 168 6.98 0.13 -0.37
CA GLY A 168 5.57 0.06 -0.03
C GLY A 168 4.67 0.75 -1.04
N PHE A 169 3.38 0.48 -0.90
CA PHE A 169 2.33 1.16 -1.64
C PHE A 169 1.13 1.46 -0.74
N GLU A 170 0.36 2.46 -1.14
CA GLU A 170 -0.91 2.84 -0.54
C GLU A 170 -1.96 2.99 -1.64
N ILE A 171 -3.20 2.54 -1.38
CA ILE A 171 -4.37 2.76 -2.24
C ILE A 171 -5.44 3.47 -1.42
N PHE A 172 -5.97 4.57 -1.95
CA PHE A 172 -6.98 5.41 -1.31
C PHE A 172 -8.38 5.03 -1.78
N LEU A 173 -9.08 4.18 -1.02
CA LEU A 173 -10.34 3.57 -1.46
C LEU A 173 -11.45 4.59 -1.69
N GLU A 174 -11.57 5.63 -0.88
CA GLU A 174 -12.57 6.69 -1.09
C GLU A 174 -12.34 7.41 -2.41
N ASN A 175 -11.08 7.72 -2.75
CA ASN A 175 -10.75 8.37 -4.01
C ASN A 175 -11.10 7.47 -5.22
N LEU A 176 -10.96 6.14 -5.08
CA LEU A 176 -11.39 5.17 -6.09
C LEU A 176 -12.91 5.16 -6.26
N VAL A 177 -13.64 5.15 -5.14
CA VAL A 177 -15.12 5.18 -5.17
C VAL A 177 -15.61 6.47 -5.80
N ASP A 178 -15.05 7.62 -5.43
CA ASP A 178 -15.41 8.93 -5.97
C ASP A 178 -15.08 9.02 -7.47
N TYR A 179 -13.93 8.52 -7.91
CA TYR A 179 -13.57 8.44 -9.31
C TYR A 179 -14.54 7.55 -10.11
N LYS A 180 -14.80 6.33 -9.63
CA LYS A 180 -15.73 5.40 -10.27
C LYS A 180 -17.17 5.92 -10.32
N SER A 181 -17.63 6.59 -9.27
CA SER A 181 -18.98 7.15 -9.24
C SER A 181 -19.20 8.21 -10.33
N LYS A 182 -18.13 8.92 -10.74
CA LYS A 182 -18.16 9.88 -11.85
C LYS A 182 -18.08 9.23 -13.22
N ASN A 183 -17.42 8.06 -13.31
CA ASN A 183 -17.12 7.35 -14.55
C ASN A 183 -17.78 5.96 -14.55
N ILE A 184 -19.10 5.91 -14.39
CA ILE A 184 -19.84 4.63 -14.39
C ILE A 184 -19.75 4.02 -15.79
N LYS A 185 -18.94 2.97 -15.92
CA LYS A 185 -18.98 2.07 -17.07
C LYS A 185 -20.05 1.00 -16.82
N ILE A 186 -21.01 0.89 -17.69
CA ILE A 186 -22.00 -0.20 -17.66
C ILE A 186 -21.23 -1.47 -18.04
N LYS A 187 -21.15 -2.41 -17.12
CA LYS A 187 -20.59 -3.73 -17.43
C LYS A 187 -21.49 -4.43 -18.44
N GLU A 188 -20.89 -4.98 -19.48
CA GLU A 188 -21.62 -5.87 -20.40
C GLU A 188 -22.17 -7.06 -19.65
N SER A 189 -23.34 -7.55 -20.08
CA SER A 189 -23.93 -8.76 -19.51
C SER A 189 -23.01 -9.96 -19.74
N LEU A 190 -22.84 -10.78 -18.71
CA LEU A 190 -22.11 -12.03 -18.83
C LEU A 190 -22.81 -12.93 -19.87
N THR A 191 -22.10 -13.24 -20.94
CA THR A 191 -22.53 -14.28 -21.90
C THR A 191 -21.90 -15.59 -21.48
N PHE A 192 -22.76 -16.54 -21.11
CA PHE A 192 -22.33 -17.91 -20.83
C PHE A 192 -22.29 -18.71 -22.13
N SER A 193 -21.25 -19.52 -22.29
CA SER A 193 -21.21 -20.49 -23.39
C SER A 193 -22.16 -21.66 -23.08
N ASP A 194 -23.04 -21.97 -23.99
CA ASP A 194 -23.93 -23.15 -23.92
C ASP A 194 -23.17 -24.47 -24.14
N TYR A 195 -21.90 -24.41 -24.49
CA TYR A 195 -21.07 -25.58 -24.73
C TYR A 195 -20.38 -26.06 -23.46
N GLN A 196 -20.28 -27.37 -23.32
CA GLN A 196 -19.55 -28.01 -22.23
C GLN A 196 -18.04 -27.73 -22.36
N LYS A 197 -17.38 -27.51 -21.21
CA LYS A 197 -15.93 -27.42 -21.16
C LYS A 197 -15.30 -28.74 -21.64
N SER A 198 -14.33 -28.68 -22.53
CA SER A 198 -13.54 -29.80 -22.97
C SER A 198 -12.06 -29.53 -22.68
N ASP A 199 -11.49 -30.25 -21.73
CA ASP A 199 -10.05 -30.21 -21.43
C ASP A 199 -9.31 -31.19 -22.36
N ARG A 200 -8.21 -30.75 -22.96
CA ARG A 200 -7.37 -31.55 -23.85
C ARG A 200 -5.91 -31.38 -23.47
N ASP A 201 -5.24 -32.49 -23.23
CA ASP A 201 -3.81 -32.52 -22.98
C ASP A 201 -3.06 -32.81 -24.30
N PHE A 202 -2.01 -32.03 -24.52
CA PHE A 202 -1.10 -32.25 -25.66
C PHE A 202 0.32 -32.54 -25.15
N ALA A 203 0.90 -33.62 -25.60
CA ALA A 203 2.29 -33.95 -25.34
C ALA A 203 3.08 -33.86 -26.66
N PHE A 204 4.19 -33.15 -26.63
CA PHE A 204 5.11 -33.01 -27.77
C PHE A 204 6.41 -33.70 -27.43
N LEU A 205 6.95 -34.47 -28.40
CA LEU A 205 8.24 -35.15 -28.33
C LEU A 205 9.32 -34.23 -28.89
#